data_2260348a0d42709aa6c7878a0eca2d8e
#
_entry.id   2260348a0d42709aa6c7878a0eca2d8e
#
_cell.length_a   1.000
_cell.length_b   1.000
_cell.length_c   1.000
_cell.angle_alpha   90.00
_cell.angle_beta   90.00
_cell.angle_gamma   90.00
#
_symmetry.space_group_name_H-M   'P 1'
#
loop_
_entity.id
_entity.type
_entity.pdbx_description
1 polymer ?
#
loop_
_entity_poly.entity_id
_entity_poly.type
_entity_poly.pdbx_seq_one_letter_code
_entity_poly.pdbx_strand_id
1 'polypeptide(L)'
;MDLRAVAGIAAAALIALPPAAEADEARFSDAELRAIVAHGPWPIPIAADPTNSASGKREAIELGERLFFDQRLSPSGKFSCGTCHVPERNWTDNRTRGAAIAEVDRNTPTLMNLRLGRHFGWEGVTDTLWKQSMRPILDARELGASPRHVAELVRKDEQISCRYQKTFGHPPSASDDQAVLADVGKVLAALVETFETPPTPFDRFRNALARGDKITPWVYSEAAQRGAKLFVGKGTCTTCHSGPNFSSGELRRNGFTQDGPFKVPTLRHLLLTAPYGHHGEIATLADVVRHYSETAGGEVKPLRLSAAEQSDLVVFLESISTFNNPWRPEDLGRCF
;
A
#
# COMPACT_ATOMS: atom_id res chain seq x y z
N MET A 1 -83.31 37.03 10.56
CA MET A 1 -81.90 36.85 11.06
C MET A 1 -81.21 35.97 10.04
N ASP A 2 -80.51 36.63 9.11
CA ASP A 2 -79.77 35.94 8.01
C ASP A 2 -78.39 35.55 8.41
N LEU A 3 -78.12 34.27 8.33
CA LEU A 3 -76.79 33.74 8.44
C LEU A 3 -76.22 33.49 7.03
N ARG A 4 -75.37 34.40 6.58
CA ARG A 4 -74.59 34.20 5.33
C ARG A 4 -73.35 33.37 5.63
N ALA A 5 -73.27 32.17 5.04
CA ALA A 5 -72.09 31.32 5.04
C ALA A 5 -71.08 31.88 4.06
N VAL A 6 -69.86 32.15 4.54
CA VAL A 6 -68.69 32.51 3.70
C VAL A 6 -67.96 31.26 3.39
N ALA A 7 -68.01 30.81 2.15
CA ALA A 7 -67.19 29.70 1.67
C ALA A 7 -65.77 30.21 1.31
N GLY A 8 -64.77 29.86 2.14
CA GLY A 8 -63.35 30.11 1.84
C GLY A 8 -62.82 29.05 0.91
N ILE A 9 -62.37 29.43 -0.30
CA ILE A 9 -61.68 28.57 -1.26
C ILE A 9 -60.24 28.56 -0.85
N ALA A 10 -59.74 27.42 -0.29
CA ALA A 10 -58.33 27.19 -0.06
C ALA A 10 -57.69 26.77 -1.37
N ALA A 11 -56.90 27.66 -1.99
CA ALA A 11 -56.04 27.31 -3.12
C ALA A 11 -54.84 26.48 -2.64
N ALA A 12 -54.85 25.18 -2.91
CA ALA A 12 -53.68 24.33 -2.71
C ALA A 12 -52.61 24.65 -3.77
N ALA A 13 -51.53 25.32 -3.38
CA ALA A 13 -50.36 25.48 -4.23
C ALA A 13 -49.69 24.13 -4.39
N LEU A 14 -49.79 23.53 -5.56
CA LEU A 14 -48.92 22.38 -5.94
C LEU A 14 -47.49 22.90 -6.08
N ILE A 15 -46.68 22.62 -5.07
CA ILE A 15 -45.22 22.76 -5.19
C ILE A 15 -44.74 21.66 -6.14
N ALA A 16 -44.47 22.04 -7.40
CA ALA A 16 -43.81 21.17 -8.35
C ALA A 16 -42.39 20.89 -7.81
N LEU A 17 -42.17 19.68 -7.33
CA LEU A 17 -40.79 19.17 -7.06
C LEU A 17 -40.04 19.25 -8.41
N PRO A 18 -38.81 19.81 -8.42
CA PRO A 18 -37.99 19.75 -9.62
C PRO A 18 -37.83 18.27 -10.01
N PRO A 19 -37.80 17.95 -11.33
CA PRO A 19 -37.57 16.60 -11.78
C PRO A 19 -36.24 16.14 -11.11
N ALA A 20 -36.29 14.99 -10.45
CA ALA A 20 -35.08 14.33 -9.99
C ALA A 20 -34.15 14.28 -11.22
N ALA A 21 -33.00 14.97 -11.14
CA ALA A 21 -32.00 14.83 -12.15
C ALA A 21 -31.80 13.32 -12.30
N GLU A 22 -32.12 12.77 -13.47
CA GLU A 22 -31.84 11.37 -13.79
C GLU A 22 -30.37 11.16 -13.41
N ALA A 23 -30.14 10.33 -12.40
CA ALA A 23 -28.80 9.91 -12.05
C ALA A 23 -28.26 9.26 -13.32
N ASP A 24 -27.37 9.98 -14.00
CA ASP A 24 -26.68 9.47 -15.17
C ASP A 24 -25.88 8.25 -14.64
N GLU A 25 -26.50 7.06 -14.78
CA GLU A 25 -25.84 5.80 -14.43
C GLU A 25 -24.47 5.89 -15.07
N ALA A 26 -23.40 5.72 -14.29
CA ALA A 26 -22.04 5.87 -14.78
C ALA A 26 -21.78 4.83 -15.88
N ARG A 27 -22.26 5.14 -17.08
CA ARG A 27 -22.03 4.28 -18.26
C ARG A 27 -20.59 4.41 -18.64
N PHE A 28 -19.85 3.31 -18.46
CA PHE A 28 -18.48 3.22 -18.92
C PHE A 28 -18.45 2.97 -20.44
N SER A 29 -17.61 3.70 -21.14
CA SER A 29 -17.23 3.34 -22.50
C SER A 29 -16.44 2.04 -22.52
N ASP A 30 -16.36 1.35 -23.66
CA ASP A 30 -15.57 0.13 -23.83
C ASP A 30 -14.09 0.34 -23.47
N ALA A 31 -13.55 1.53 -23.71
CA ALA A 31 -12.17 1.88 -23.35
C ALA A 31 -11.99 1.97 -21.82
N GLU A 32 -12.93 2.63 -21.13
CA GLU A 32 -12.93 2.73 -19.66
C GLU A 32 -13.13 1.36 -19.01
N LEU A 33 -14.05 0.53 -19.53
CA LEU A 33 -14.25 -0.84 -19.07
C LEU A 33 -12.96 -1.66 -19.16
N ARG A 34 -12.30 -1.62 -20.31
CA ARG A 34 -11.02 -2.33 -20.49
C ARG A 34 -9.97 -1.82 -19.51
N ALA A 35 -9.88 -0.50 -19.31
CA ALA A 35 -8.93 0.10 -18.38
C ALA A 35 -9.20 -0.29 -16.93
N ILE A 36 -10.47 -0.28 -16.49
CA ILE A 36 -10.86 -0.72 -15.14
C ILE A 36 -10.55 -2.23 -14.96
N VAL A 37 -10.94 -3.06 -15.93
CA VAL A 37 -10.74 -4.51 -15.89
C VAL A 37 -9.25 -4.87 -15.83
N ALA A 38 -8.36 -4.07 -16.44
CA ALA A 38 -6.91 -4.26 -16.38
C ALA A 38 -6.29 -4.10 -14.99
N HIS A 39 -7.04 -3.55 -13.99
CA HIS A 39 -6.60 -3.48 -12.60
C HIS A 39 -6.89 -4.77 -11.79
N GLY A 40 -6.91 -5.92 -12.42
CA GLY A 40 -7.10 -7.21 -11.76
C GLY A 40 -6.92 -8.37 -12.74
N PRO A 41 -7.18 -9.62 -12.33
CA PRO A 41 -7.75 -10.00 -11.03
C PRO A 41 -6.79 -9.78 -9.86
N TRP A 42 -7.33 -9.81 -8.63
CA TRP A 42 -6.57 -9.75 -7.40
C TRP A 42 -7.02 -10.86 -6.44
N PRO A 43 -6.15 -11.55 -5.68
CA PRO A 43 -4.68 -11.41 -5.74
C PRO A 43 -4.06 -12.00 -7.01
N ILE A 44 -2.81 -11.64 -7.28
CA ILE A 44 -2.05 -12.18 -8.41
C ILE A 44 -1.24 -13.37 -7.92
N PRO A 45 -1.29 -14.54 -8.57
CA PRO A 45 -0.34 -15.62 -8.30
C PRO A 45 1.10 -15.15 -8.59
N ILE A 46 2.00 -15.36 -7.66
CA ILE A 46 3.39 -14.94 -7.80
C ILE A 46 4.32 -16.11 -7.53
N ALA A 47 5.31 -16.28 -8.40
CA ALA A 47 6.40 -17.22 -8.19
C ALA A 47 7.38 -16.69 -7.13
N ALA A 48 8.14 -17.58 -6.52
CA ALA A 48 9.25 -17.23 -5.65
C ALA A 48 10.27 -16.35 -6.41
N ASP A 49 10.92 -15.42 -5.68
CA ASP A 49 11.98 -14.58 -6.25
C ASP A 49 13.19 -15.42 -6.61
N PRO A 50 13.58 -15.55 -7.91
CA PRO A 50 14.71 -16.37 -8.32
C PRO A 50 16.06 -15.84 -7.82
N THR A 51 16.14 -14.58 -7.38
CA THR A 51 17.34 -13.96 -6.83
C THR A 51 17.49 -14.20 -5.32
N ASN A 52 16.43 -14.72 -4.68
CA ASN A 52 16.40 -15.00 -3.24
C ASN A 52 16.26 -16.50 -2.98
N SER A 53 17.36 -17.15 -2.61
CA SER A 53 17.38 -18.59 -2.29
C SER A 53 16.47 -19.01 -1.12
N ALA A 54 15.97 -18.04 -0.35
CA ALA A 54 15.05 -18.23 0.78
C ALA A 54 13.58 -18.01 0.43
N SER A 55 13.28 -17.40 -0.74
CA SER A 55 11.92 -17.05 -1.16
C SER A 55 10.99 -18.26 -1.20
N GLY A 56 9.81 -18.13 -0.63
CA GLY A 56 8.77 -19.16 -0.60
C GLY A 56 9.04 -20.33 0.36
N LYS A 57 10.15 -20.37 1.06
CA LYS A 57 10.45 -21.41 2.05
C LYS A 57 9.82 -21.07 3.40
N ARG A 58 9.09 -22.02 3.99
CA ARG A 58 8.45 -21.84 5.29
C ARG A 58 9.47 -21.54 6.39
N GLU A 59 10.56 -22.27 6.44
CA GLU A 59 11.63 -22.09 7.45
C GLU A 59 12.27 -20.70 7.35
N ALA A 60 12.36 -20.14 6.14
CA ALA A 60 12.86 -18.80 5.91
C ALA A 60 11.87 -17.73 6.39
N ILE A 61 10.57 -17.93 6.13
CA ILE A 61 9.51 -17.02 6.59
C ILE A 61 9.49 -16.98 8.12
N GLU A 62 9.52 -18.15 8.78
CA GLU A 62 9.56 -18.25 10.24
C GLU A 62 10.80 -17.57 10.85
N LEU A 63 11.99 -17.76 10.24
CA LEU A 63 13.21 -17.08 10.67
C LEU A 63 13.12 -15.57 10.43
N GLY A 64 12.56 -15.17 9.28
CA GLY A 64 12.32 -13.77 8.94
C GLY A 64 11.39 -13.09 9.94
N GLU A 65 10.29 -13.74 10.34
CA GLU A 65 9.35 -13.23 11.34
C GLU A 65 10.02 -13.03 12.70
N ARG A 66 10.78 -14.02 13.16
CA ARG A 66 11.53 -13.89 14.41
C ARG A 66 12.50 -12.71 14.38
N LEU A 67 13.27 -12.54 13.30
CA LEU A 67 14.24 -11.47 13.16
C LEU A 67 13.59 -10.09 12.96
N PHE A 68 12.45 -10.03 12.27
CA PHE A 68 11.74 -8.78 11.98
C PHE A 68 11.35 -8.03 13.26
N PHE A 69 10.98 -8.74 14.31
CA PHE A 69 10.59 -8.16 15.60
C PHE A 69 11.72 -8.23 16.65
N ASP A 70 12.89 -8.77 16.33
CA ASP A 70 13.98 -8.91 17.27
C ASP A 70 14.76 -7.59 17.44
N GLN A 71 14.55 -6.92 18.57
CA GLN A 71 15.23 -5.66 18.89
C GLN A 71 16.76 -5.81 19.02
N ARG A 72 17.27 -7.03 19.20
CA ARG A 72 18.71 -7.30 19.28
C ARG A 72 19.41 -7.15 17.92
N LEU A 73 18.67 -7.04 16.81
CA LEU A 73 19.25 -6.64 15.53
C LEU A 73 19.88 -5.24 15.60
N SER A 74 19.32 -4.34 16.43
CA SER A 74 20.00 -3.08 16.75
C SER A 74 20.95 -3.28 17.92
N PRO A 75 22.20 -2.79 17.85
CA PRO A 75 23.15 -2.82 18.99
C PRO A 75 22.60 -2.14 20.25
N SER A 76 21.66 -1.20 20.09
CA SER A 76 20.97 -0.54 21.21
C SER A 76 20.01 -1.46 21.97
N GLY A 77 19.57 -2.57 21.36
CA GLY A 77 18.55 -3.46 21.90
C GLY A 77 17.15 -2.84 22.00
N LYS A 78 16.87 -1.72 21.29
CA LYS A 78 15.61 -0.95 21.43
C LYS A 78 14.76 -0.93 20.17
N PHE A 79 15.33 -1.21 19.00
CA PHE A 79 14.69 -1.04 17.72
C PHE A 79 14.73 -2.31 16.89
N SER A 80 13.68 -2.57 16.15
CA SER A 80 13.54 -3.65 15.18
C SER A 80 12.84 -3.13 13.92
N CYS A 81 12.68 -3.97 12.89
CA CYS A 81 11.87 -3.58 11.72
C CYS A 81 10.42 -3.23 12.12
N GLY A 82 9.85 -3.96 13.09
CA GLY A 82 8.53 -3.70 13.66
C GLY A 82 8.39 -2.37 14.40
N THR A 83 9.48 -1.64 14.67
CA THR A 83 9.42 -0.30 15.29
C THR A 83 8.76 0.70 14.33
N CYS A 84 9.11 0.65 13.05
CA CYS A 84 8.56 1.52 12.01
C CYS A 84 7.47 0.82 11.18
N HIS A 85 7.60 -0.48 10.96
CA HIS A 85 6.63 -1.26 10.18
C HIS A 85 5.67 -2.00 11.10
N VAL A 86 4.66 -1.27 11.61
CA VAL A 86 3.68 -1.76 12.58
C VAL A 86 2.55 -2.50 11.85
N PRO A 87 2.30 -3.80 12.13
CA PRO A 87 1.28 -4.59 11.41
C PRO A 87 -0.12 -3.95 11.45
N GLU A 88 -0.55 -3.46 12.60
CA GLU A 88 -1.86 -2.85 12.82
C GLU A 88 -2.05 -1.52 12.08
N ARG A 89 -0.96 -0.92 11.59
CA ARG A 89 -0.93 0.32 10.81
C ARG A 89 -0.57 0.06 9.34
N ASN A 90 -0.92 -1.09 8.85
CA ASN A 90 -0.61 -1.51 7.48
C ASN A 90 0.91 -1.44 7.16
N TRP A 91 1.74 -1.84 8.13
CA TRP A 91 3.20 -1.84 8.04
C TRP A 91 3.83 -0.46 7.82
N THR A 92 3.20 0.58 8.39
CA THR A 92 3.73 1.94 8.52
C THR A 92 3.77 2.35 9.98
N ASP A 93 4.32 3.53 10.29
CA ASP A 93 4.32 4.10 11.65
C ASP A 93 3.32 5.26 11.81
N ASN A 94 2.65 5.68 10.73
CA ASN A 94 1.75 6.83 10.65
C ASN A 94 2.41 8.16 11.08
N ARG A 95 3.72 8.27 10.93
CA ARG A 95 4.48 9.50 11.18
C ARG A 95 4.81 10.19 9.87
N THR A 96 5.08 11.48 9.95
CA THR A 96 5.59 12.25 8.81
C THR A 96 6.89 11.63 8.31
N ARG A 97 7.81 11.34 9.22
CA ARG A 97 9.09 10.69 8.94
C ARG A 97 9.31 9.54 9.90
N GLY A 98 9.92 8.46 9.39
CA GLY A 98 10.30 7.32 10.22
C GLY A 98 11.33 7.72 11.28
N ALA A 99 11.26 7.09 12.45
CA ALA A 99 12.20 7.38 13.52
C ALA A 99 12.48 6.12 14.36
N ALA A 100 13.78 5.81 14.48
CA ALA A 100 14.30 4.78 15.35
C ALA A 100 15.44 5.36 16.21
N ILE A 101 16.71 5.14 15.90
CA ILE A 101 17.83 5.78 16.60
C ILE A 101 17.78 7.30 16.40
N ALA A 102 17.45 7.73 15.18
CA ALA A 102 17.18 9.11 14.84
C ALA A 102 16.04 9.19 13.80
N GLU A 103 15.54 10.39 13.55
CA GLU A 103 14.58 10.63 12.46
C GLU A 103 15.29 10.47 11.10
N VAL A 104 14.64 9.78 10.17
CA VAL A 104 15.10 9.64 8.77
C VAL A 104 14.42 10.69 7.88
N ASP A 105 14.89 10.79 6.62
CA ASP A 105 14.43 11.85 5.72
C ASP A 105 13.08 11.52 5.06
N ARG A 106 12.58 10.30 5.21
CA ARG A 106 11.42 9.79 4.46
C ARG A 106 10.32 9.27 5.39
N ASN A 107 9.09 9.35 4.87
CA ASN A 107 7.95 8.65 5.44
C ASN A 107 8.17 7.13 5.37
N THR A 108 7.72 6.40 6.39
CA THR A 108 7.78 4.94 6.42
C THR A 108 6.80 4.35 5.41
N PRO A 109 7.26 3.74 4.28
CA PRO A 109 6.36 3.15 3.30
C PRO A 109 5.76 1.85 3.84
N THR A 110 4.55 1.51 3.38
CA THR A 110 3.98 0.18 3.63
C THR A 110 4.84 -0.93 3.03
N LEU A 111 4.90 -2.08 3.70
CA LEU A 111 5.54 -3.29 3.18
C LEU A 111 4.57 -4.19 2.37
N MET A 112 3.28 -3.80 2.28
CA MET A 112 2.29 -4.59 1.56
C MET A 112 2.60 -4.67 0.07
N ASN A 113 2.43 -5.87 -0.49
CA ASN A 113 2.57 -6.15 -1.92
C ASN A 113 3.97 -5.88 -2.50
N LEU A 114 5.01 -5.72 -1.68
CA LEU A 114 6.37 -5.43 -2.16
C LEU A 114 6.94 -6.52 -3.06
N ARG A 115 6.46 -7.76 -2.95
CA ARG A 115 6.82 -8.88 -3.85
C ARG A 115 6.56 -8.58 -5.33
N LEU A 116 5.70 -7.59 -5.64
CA LEU A 116 5.40 -7.13 -7.00
C LEU A 116 6.35 -6.03 -7.48
N GLY A 117 7.23 -5.54 -6.61
CA GLY A 117 8.16 -4.44 -6.89
C GLY A 117 9.32 -4.86 -7.78
N ARG A 118 9.84 -3.90 -8.56
CA ARG A 118 11.09 -4.02 -9.33
C ARG A 118 12.18 -3.10 -8.77
N HIS A 119 11.77 -2.07 -8.07
CA HIS A 119 12.62 -1.09 -7.41
C HIS A 119 12.17 -0.95 -5.96
N PHE A 120 13.11 -0.85 -5.03
CA PHE A 120 12.85 -0.81 -3.60
C PHE A 120 13.47 0.42 -2.96
N GLY A 121 12.88 0.87 -1.84
CA GLY A 121 13.08 2.20 -1.27
C GLY A 121 12.32 3.27 -2.07
N TRP A 122 12.21 4.48 -1.53
CA TRP A 122 11.54 5.58 -2.22
C TRP A 122 12.24 5.94 -3.53
N GLU A 123 13.57 6.03 -3.52
CA GLU A 123 14.40 6.38 -4.67
C GLU A 123 14.69 5.19 -5.60
N GLY A 124 14.19 4.00 -5.29
CA GLY A 124 14.42 2.81 -6.10
C GLY A 124 15.88 2.35 -6.17
N VAL A 125 16.63 2.59 -5.11
CA VAL A 125 18.10 2.37 -5.09
C VAL A 125 18.53 0.91 -5.06
N THR A 126 17.61 -0.01 -4.82
CA THR A 126 17.87 -1.45 -4.87
C THR A 126 16.95 -2.14 -5.85
N ASP A 127 17.44 -3.19 -6.49
CA ASP A 127 16.77 -3.99 -7.50
C ASP A 127 16.17 -5.30 -6.95
N THR A 128 16.44 -5.62 -5.68
CA THR A 128 15.92 -6.81 -5.00
C THR A 128 15.44 -6.46 -3.60
N LEU A 129 14.37 -7.14 -3.15
CA LEU A 129 13.80 -6.93 -1.83
C LEU A 129 14.78 -7.33 -0.72
N TRP A 130 15.56 -8.38 -0.92
CA TRP A 130 16.52 -8.82 0.08
C TRP A 130 17.69 -7.84 0.27
N LYS A 131 18.17 -7.17 -0.80
CA LYS A 131 19.15 -6.08 -0.67
C LYS A 131 18.57 -4.89 0.07
N GLN A 132 17.30 -4.55 -0.24
CA GLN A 132 16.60 -3.48 0.47
C GLN A 132 16.46 -3.80 1.97
N SER A 133 16.19 -5.05 2.33
CA SER A 133 16.02 -5.46 3.73
C SER A 133 17.28 -5.31 4.59
N MET A 134 18.47 -5.28 3.97
CA MET A 134 19.72 -5.04 4.69
C MET A 134 19.97 -3.55 5.00
N ARG A 135 19.42 -2.63 4.20
CA ARG A 135 19.74 -1.20 4.32
C ARG A 135 19.37 -0.60 5.68
N PRO A 136 18.13 -0.78 6.21
CA PRO A 136 17.76 -0.26 7.52
C PRO A 136 18.58 -0.90 8.67
N ILE A 137 19.09 -2.13 8.48
CA ILE A 137 19.96 -2.77 9.47
C ILE A 137 21.27 -1.99 9.60
N LEU A 138 21.83 -1.54 8.48
CA LEU A 138 23.12 -0.85 8.40
C LEU A 138 23.03 0.66 8.58
N ASP A 139 21.86 1.29 8.36
CA ASP A 139 21.70 2.74 8.52
C ASP A 139 21.84 3.13 10.00
N ALA A 140 22.77 4.05 10.28
CA ALA A 140 23.07 4.51 11.63
C ALA A 140 21.91 5.22 12.33
N ARG A 141 20.94 5.73 11.58
CA ARG A 141 19.72 6.40 12.10
C ARG A 141 18.59 5.40 12.37
N GLU A 142 18.64 4.21 11.74
CA GLU A 142 17.61 3.17 11.90
C GLU A 142 18.04 2.12 12.92
N LEU A 143 18.63 0.99 12.51
CA LEU A 143 19.09 -0.03 13.46
C LEU A 143 20.57 0.12 13.85
N GLY A 144 21.41 0.71 13.00
CA GLY A 144 22.80 1.05 13.30
C GLY A 144 23.72 -0.17 13.54
N ALA A 145 23.38 -1.33 12.98
CA ALA A 145 24.16 -2.54 13.18
C ALA A 145 25.29 -2.68 12.15
N SER A 146 26.33 -3.45 12.52
CA SER A 146 27.37 -3.92 11.60
C SER A 146 27.07 -5.36 11.16
N PRO A 147 27.65 -5.82 10.03
CA PRO A 147 27.56 -7.22 9.62
C PRO A 147 28.01 -8.19 10.72
N ARG A 148 29.07 -7.83 11.42
CA ARG A 148 29.58 -8.60 12.55
C ARG A 148 28.58 -8.74 13.68
N HIS A 149 27.90 -7.65 14.06
CA HIS A 149 26.88 -7.67 15.12
C HIS A 149 25.74 -8.62 14.77
N VAL A 150 25.23 -8.55 13.53
CA VAL A 150 24.18 -9.43 13.03
C VAL A 150 24.63 -10.89 13.02
N ALA A 151 25.82 -11.15 12.50
CA ALA A 151 26.38 -12.51 12.44
C ALA A 151 26.61 -13.13 13.84
N GLU A 152 27.07 -12.31 14.80
CA GLU A 152 27.24 -12.76 16.19
C GLU A 152 25.88 -13.11 16.82
N LEU A 153 24.83 -12.31 16.61
CA LEU A 153 23.47 -12.61 17.07
C LEU A 153 22.98 -13.96 16.51
N VAL A 154 23.10 -14.14 15.18
CA VAL A 154 22.63 -15.35 14.49
C VAL A 154 23.41 -16.60 14.95
N ARG A 155 24.70 -16.48 15.21
CA ARG A 155 25.54 -17.59 15.67
C ARG A 155 25.33 -17.96 17.14
N LYS A 156 25.05 -16.97 18.01
CA LYS A 156 24.97 -17.16 19.47
C LYS A 156 23.58 -17.60 19.95
N ASP A 157 22.51 -17.19 19.25
CA ASP A 157 21.14 -17.58 19.62
C ASP A 157 20.82 -18.96 19.03
N GLU A 158 20.63 -19.95 19.91
CA GLU A 158 20.39 -21.34 19.51
C GLU A 158 19.15 -21.50 18.62
N GLN A 159 18.08 -20.73 18.87
CA GLN A 159 16.84 -20.82 18.09
C GLN A 159 17.00 -20.19 16.71
N ILE A 160 17.71 -19.05 16.62
CA ILE A 160 18.01 -18.39 15.35
C ILE A 160 19.00 -19.27 14.54
N SER A 161 20.07 -19.76 15.16
CA SER A 161 21.07 -20.62 14.52
C SER A 161 20.47 -21.91 13.98
N CYS A 162 19.59 -22.57 14.76
CA CYS A 162 18.88 -23.77 14.33
C CYS A 162 18.00 -23.49 13.10
N ARG A 163 17.20 -22.42 13.10
CA ARG A 163 16.33 -22.05 11.96
C ARG A 163 17.15 -21.64 10.74
N TYR A 164 18.26 -20.93 10.95
CA TYR A 164 19.21 -20.60 9.88
C TYR A 164 19.72 -21.87 9.18
N GLN A 165 20.19 -22.86 9.97
CA GLN A 165 20.66 -24.12 9.42
C GLN A 165 19.57 -24.88 8.64
N LYS A 166 18.33 -24.91 9.14
CA LYS A 166 17.20 -25.50 8.41
C LYS A 166 16.91 -24.79 7.09
N THR A 167 17.02 -23.46 7.08
CA THR A 167 16.74 -22.63 5.89
C THR A 167 17.80 -22.81 4.81
N PHE A 168 19.09 -22.78 5.19
CA PHE A 168 20.22 -22.71 4.26
C PHE A 168 20.99 -24.03 4.10
N GLY A 169 20.73 -25.02 4.96
CA GLY A 169 21.37 -26.34 4.90
C GLY A 169 22.79 -26.41 5.54
N HIS A 170 23.26 -25.30 6.13
CA HIS A 170 24.55 -25.22 6.82
C HIS A 170 24.48 -24.29 8.03
N PRO A 171 25.33 -24.46 9.04
CA PRO A 171 25.35 -23.59 10.21
C PRO A 171 25.85 -22.18 9.85
N PRO A 172 25.44 -21.12 10.59
CA PRO A 172 25.90 -19.76 10.33
C PRO A 172 27.40 -19.54 10.56
N SER A 173 28.06 -20.47 11.28
CA SER A 173 29.51 -20.47 11.46
C SER A 173 30.28 -20.84 10.19
N ALA A 174 29.65 -21.44 9.20
CA ALA A 174 30.28 -21.80 7.92
C ALA A 174 30.34 -20.60 6.94
N SER A 175 29.76 -19.47 7.28
CA SER A 175 29.71 -18.25 6.46
C SER A 175 30.42 -17.08 7.14
N ASP A 176 30.99 -16.16 6.36
CA ASP A 176 31.51 -14.91 6.87
C ASP A 176 30.37 -13.95 7.30
N ASP A 177 30.73 -12.85 7.94
CA ASP A 177 29.75 -11.92 8.50
C ASP A 177 28.88 -11.25 7.43
N GLN A 178 29.41 -10.97 6.24
CA GLN A 178 28.68 -10.38 5.13
C GLN A 178 27.68 -11.36 4.52
N ALA A 179 28.09 -12.62 4.38
CA ALA A 179 27.21 -13.68 3.89
C ALA A 179 26.05 -13.93 4.86
N VAL A 180 26.31 -13.95 6.18
CA VAL A 180 25.24 -14.08 7.20
C VAL A 180 24.29 -12.88 7.15
N LEU A 181 24.78 -11.64 7.00
CA LEU A 181 23.93 -10.46 6.82
C LEU A 181 23.07 -10.57 5.56
N ALA A 182 23.64 -11.01 4.44
CA ALA A 182 22.90 -11.23 3.20
C ALA A 182 21.79 -12.28 3.37
N ASP A 183 22.07 -13.37 4.09
CA ASP A 183 21.09 -14.40 4.40
C ASP A 183 19.99 -13.88 5.34
N VAL A 184 20.31 -13.02 6.30
CA VAL A 184 19.32 -12.30 7.11
C VAL A 184 18.44 -11.42 6.20
N GLY A 185 19.02 -10.67 5.27
CA GLY A 185 18.26 -9.91 4.26
C GLY A 185 17.31 -10.80 3.45
N LYS A 186 17.75 -11.98 3.04
CA LYS A 186 16.94 -12.95 2.27
C LYS A 186 15.75 -13.50 3.07
N VAL A 187 15.92 -13.83 4.35
CA VAL A 187 14.80 -14.34 5.15
C VAL A 187 13.81 -13.24 5.53
N LEU A 188 14.30 -12.01 5.78
CA LEU A 188 13.42 -10.84 5.96
C LEU A 188 12.60 -10.57 4.69
N ALA A 189 13.22 -10.66 3.52
CA ALA A 189 12.50 -10.54 2.26
C ALA A 189 11.47 -11.65 2.07
N ALA A 190 11.82 -12.91 2.37
CA ALA A 190 10.88 -14.04 2.30
C ALA A 190 9.65 -13.84 3.18
N LEU A 191 9.79 -13.24 4.36
CA LEU A 191 8.66 -12.82 5.18
C LEU A 191 7.85 -11.72 4.50
N VAL A 192 8.49 -10.62 4.06
CA VAL A 192 7.81 -9.47 3.45
C VAL A 192 7.07 -9.86 2.15
N GLU A 193 7.57 -10.83 1.41
CA GLU A 193 6.90 -11.41 0.24
C GLU A 193 5.52 -11.99 0.57
N THR A 194 5.26 -12.37 1.83
CA THR A 194 3.94 -12.87 2.27
C THR A 194 2.94 -11.76 2.60
N PHE A 195 3.37 -10.51 2.67
CA PHE A 195 2.49 -9.39 3.02
C PHE A 195 1.66 -8.96 1.82
N GLU A 196 0.45 -9.50 1.75
CA GLU A 196 -0.50 -9.27 0.67
C GLU A 196 -1.77 -8.60 1.17
N THR A 197 -2.22 -7.56 0.44
CA THR A 197 -3.50 -6.93 0.74
C THR A 197 -4.66 -7.85 0.35
N PRO A 198 -5.70 -7.99 1.20
CA PRO A 198 -6.88 -8.77 0.83
C PRO A 198 -7.68 -8.08 -0.29
N PRO A 199 -8.59 -8.83 -0.96
CA PRO A 199 -9.51 -8.25 -1.94
C PRO A 199 -10.38 -7.13 -1.35
N THR A 200 -10.58 -6.07 -2.13
CA THR A 200 -11.27 -4.84 -1.75
C THR A 200 -12.68 -4.75 -2.36
N PRO A 201 -13.52 -3.77 -1.98
CA PRO A 201 -14.76 -3.48 -2.69
C PRO A 201 -14.56 -3.26 -4.20
N PHE A 202 -13.48 -2.59 -4.60
CA PHE A 202 -13.13 -2.41 -6.02
C PHE A 202 -12.90 -3.75 -6.73
N ASP A 203 -12.23 -4.71 -6.11
CA ASP A 203 -11.96 -6.00 -6.76
C ASP A 203 -13.26 -6.77 -7.06
N ARG A 204 -14.26 -6.69 -6.17
CA ARG A 204 -15.59 -7.28 -6.42
C ARG A 204 -16.30 -6.58 -7.58
N PHE A 205 -16.29 -5.25 -7.59
CA PHE A 205 -16.84 -4.43 -8.69
C PHE A 205 -16.16 -4.74 -10.01
N ARG A 206 -14.85 -4.70 -10.07
CA ARG A 206 -14.04 -5.03 -11.25
C ARG A 206 -14.36 -6.43 -11.79
N ASN A 207 -14.43 -7.43 -10.90
CA ASN A 207 -14.73 -8.81 -11.30
C ASN A 207 -16.16 -8.97 -11.83
N ALA A 208 -17.13 -8.24 -11.29
CA ALA A 208 -18.50 -8.19 -11.80
C ALA A 208 -18.55 -7.57 -13.22
N LEU A 209 -17.84 -6.45 -13.43
CA LEU A 209 -17.70 -5.85 -14.77
C LEU A 209 -17.07 -6.82 -15.77
N ALA A 210 -16.02 -7.55 -15.36
CA ALA A 210 -15.35 -8.51 -16.25
C ALA A 210 -16.25 -9.68 -16.68
N ARG A 211 -17.28 -10.01 -15.89
CA ARG A 211 -18.29 -11.03 -16.23
C ARG A 211 -19.50 -10.45 -16.94
N GLY A 212 -19.61 -9.13 -17.07
CA GLY A 212 -20.80 -8.46 -17.60
C GLY A 212 -21.99 -8.44 -16.63
N ASP A 213 -21.74 -8.56 -15.32
CA ASP A 213 -22.77 -8.54 -14.29
C ASP A 213 -23.32 -7.11 -14.14
N LYS A 214 -24.62 -7.02 -13.75
CA LYS A 214 -25.24 -5.73 -13.41
C LYS A 214 -24.66 -5.19 -12.08
N ILE A 215 -24.13 -3.97 -12.11
CA ILE A 215 -23.64 -3.27 -10.92
C ILE A 215 -24.81 -2.48 -10.30
N THR A 216 -25.02 -2.65 -9.02
CA THR A 216 -26.02 -1.92 -8.26
C THR A 216 -25.35 -1.02 -7.21
N PRO A 217 -25.96 0.12 -6.83
CA PRO A 217 -25.35 1.08 -5.90
C PRO A 217 -24.98 0.49 -4.52
N TRP A 218 -25.72 -0.52 -4.03
CA TRP A 218 -25.36 -1.21 -2.77
C TRP A 218 -24.22 -2.22 -2.90
N VAL A 219 -23.87 -2.62 -4.11
CA VAL A 219 -22.69 -3.47 -4.36
C VAL A 219 -21.45 -2.60 -4.52
N TYR A 220 -21.59 -1.47 -5.25
CA TYR A 220 -20.52 -0.50 -5.44
C TYR A 220 -21.13 0.86 -5.72
N SER A 221 -20.83 1.86 -4.89
CA SER A 221 -21.51 3.15 -4.92
C SER A 221 -21.30 3.89 -6.24
N GLU A 222 -22.29 4.68 -6.65
CA GLU A 222 -22.21 5.50 -7.87
C GLU A 222 -21.04 6.49 -7.82
N ALA A 223 -20.79 7.09 -6.65
CA ALA A 223 -19.63 7.98 -6.45
C ALA A 223 -18.31 7.25 -6.72
N ALA A 224 -18.16 6.01 -6.22
CA ALA A 224 -16.98 5.21 -6.50
C ALA A 224 -16.86 4.82 -7.98
N GLN A 225 -17.99 4.58 -8.66
CA GLN A 225 -18.02 4.31 -10.11
C GLN A 225 -17.58 5.54 -10.91
N ARG A 226 -18.10 6.74 -10.58
CA ARG A 226 -17.65 8.00 -11.21
C ARG A 226 -16.19 8.28 -10.93
N GLY A 227 -15.72 8.03 -9.68
CA GLY A 227 -14.32 8.13 -9.32
C GLY A 227 -13.42 7.17 -10.09
N ALA A 228 -13.87 5.91 -10.30
CA ALA A 228 -13.16 4.95 -11.15
C ALA A 228 -13.04 5.44 -12.60
N LYS A 229 -14.11 6.01 -13.15
CA LYS A 229 -14.14 6.63 -14.48
C LYS A 229 -13.15 7.78 -14.59
N LEU A 230 -13.10 8.66 -13.58
CA LEU A 230 -12.10 9.73 -13.50
C LEU A 230 -10.69 9.19 -13.44
N PHE A 231 -10.43 8.17 -12.63
CA PHE A 231 -9.11 7.55 -12.46
C PHE A 231 -8.54 6.99 -13.78
N VAL A 232 -9.35 6.28 -14.55
CA VAL A 232 -8.91 5.69 -15.83
C VAL A 232 -9.01 6.65 -17.02
N GLY A 233 -9.78 7.75 -16.88
CA GLY A 233 -10.04 8.73 -17.92
C GLY A 233 -9.39 10.08 -17.66
N LYS A 234 -10.19 11.10 -17.35
CA LYS A 234 -9.78 12.51 -17.18
C LYS A 234 -8.61 12.68 -16.19
N GLY A 235 -8.56 11.86 -15.13
CA GLY A 235 -7.52 11.93 -14.10
C GLY A 235 -6.18 11.37 -14.55
N THR A 236 -6.11 10.63 -15.64
CA THR A 236 -4.86 10.01 -16.18
C THR A 236 -4.01 9.23 -15.18
N CYS A 237 -4.60 8.83 -14.04
CA CYS A 237 -3.88 8.20 -12.92
C CYS A 237 -3.24 6.86 -13.32
N THR A 238 -3.86 6.16 -14.27
CA THR A 238 -3.36 4.87 -14.79
C THR A 238 -2.02 4.96 -15.53
N THR A 239 -1.58 6.16 -15.89
CA THR A 239 -0.23 6.38 -16.47
C THR A 239 0.87 5.92 -15.52
N CYS A 240 0.67 6.12 -14.22
CA CYS A 240 1.60 5.70 -13.17
C CYS A 240 1.04 4.56 -12.31
N HIS A 241 -0.26 4.60 -12.02
CA HIS A 241 -0.94 3.66 -11.12
C HIS A 241 -1.73 2.62 -11.93
N SER A 242 -1.05 1.84 -12.77
CA SER A 242 -1.64 0.81 -13.62
C SER A 242 -1.57 -0.59 -12.99
N GLY A 243 -2.34 -1.50 -13.58
CA GLY A 243 -2.32 -2.92 -13.24
C GLY A 243 -2.94 -3.27 -11.88
N PRO A 244 -2.95 -4.56 -11.52
CA PRO A 244 -3.64 -5.06 -10.33
C PRO A 244 -3.14 -4.48 -9.01
N ASN A 245 -1.87 -4.07 -8.93
CA ASN A 245 -1.28 -3.43 -7.74
C ASN A 245 -1.49 -1.90 -7.70
N PHE A 246 -2.16 -1.30 -8.69
CA PHE A 246 -2.25 0.16 -8.82
C PHE A 246 -0.89 0.85 -8.72
N SER A 247 0.12 0.27 -9.38
CA SER A 247 1.49 0.78 -9.43
C SER A 247 2.19 0.22 -10.66
N SER A 248 2.83 1.08 -11.45
CA SER A 248 3.74 0.65 -12.50
C SER A 248 5.08 0.12 -11.96
N GLY A 249 5.42 0.45 -10.70
CA GLY A 249 6.72 0.18 -10.08
C GLY A 249 7.87 0.99 -10.66
N GLU A 250 7.60 1.89 -11.61
CA GLU A 250 8.60 2.78 -12.21
C GLU A 250 8.96 3.97 -11.32
N LEU A 251 10.04 4.66 -11.65
CA LEU A 251 10.44 5.90 -11.01
C LEU A 251 9.84 7.08 -11.76
N ARG A 252 9.11 7.96 -11.06
CA ARG A 252 8.40 9.11 -11.62
C ARG A 252 8.57 10.37 -10.78
N ARG A 253 8.46 11.53 -11.43
CA ARG A 253 8.40 12.85 -10.78
C ARG A 253 6.96 13.32 -10.74
N ASN A 254 6.38 13.40 -9.55
CA ASN A 254 4.97 13.76 -9.35
C ASN A 254 4.73 15.19 -8.87
N GLY A 255 5.80 15.96 -8.63
CA GLY A 255 5.71 17.37 -8.26
C GLY A 255 5.39 17.65 -6.79
N PHE A 256 5.31 16.67 -5.91
CA PHE A 256 5.15 16.91 -4.47
C PHE A 256 6.39 17.61 -3.89
N THR A 257 7.56 17.25 -4.38
CA THR A 257 8.83 17.85 -3.99
C THR A 257 9.69 18.12 -5.21
N GLN A 258 10.78 18.89 -5.03
CA GLN A 258 11.80 19.10 -6.07
C GLN A 258 12.74 17.89 -6.20
N ASP A 259 12.73 17.00 -5.22
CA ASP A 259 13.51 15.76 -5.19
C ASP A 259 12.96 14.71 -6.19
N GLY A 260 13.66 13.59 -6.27
CA GLY A 260 13.22 12.44 -7.04
C GLY A 260 13.94 12.31 -8.39
N PRO A 261 13.58 11.33 -9.19
CA PRO A 261 12.30 10.60 -9.21
C PRO A 261 12.13 9.59 -8.07
N PHE A 262 10.87 9.25 -7.82
CA PHE A 262 10.49 8.28 -6.78
C PHE A 262 9.72 7.12 -7.37
N LYS A 263 9.85 5.96 -6.71
CA LYS A 263 9.08 4.78 -7.07
C LYS A 263 7.58 5.05 -6.88
N VAL A 264 6.79 4.75 -7.91
CA VAL A 264 5.33 4.79 -7.83
C VAL A 264 4.85 3.76 -6.80
N PRO A 265 4.25 4.18 -5.68
CA PRO A 265 3.77 3.26 -4.66
C PRO A 265 2.49 2.55 -5.10
N THR A 266 2.17 1.42 -4.45
CA THR A 266 0.83 0.85 -4.54
C THR A 266 -0.22 1.82 -4.00
N LEU A 267 -1.41 1.85 -4.61
CA LEU A 267 -2.57 2.55 -4.03
C LEU A 267 -3.49 1.61 -3.24
N ARG A 268 -3.15 0.33 -3.15
CA ARG A 268 -3.95 -0.58 -2.33
C ARG A 268 -3.79 -0.26 -0.85
N HIS A 269 -4.92 -0.20 -0.14
CA HIS A 269 -4.98 0.05 1.31
C HIS A 269 -4.46 1.43 1.76
N LEU A 270 -4.61 2.45 0.92
CA LEU A 270 -4.21 3.83 1.21
C LEU A 270 -4.75 4.37 2.54
N LEU A 271 -5.99 4.05 2.91
CA LEU A 271 -6.64 4.58 4.12
C LEU A 271 -5.83 4.34 5.41
N LEU A 272 -4.96 3.33 5.41
CA LEU A 272 -4.20 2.93 6.60
C LEU A 272 -2.76 3.48 6.58
N THR A 273 -2.37 4.25 5.55
CA THR A 273 -0.97 4.66 5.36
C THR A 273 -0.74 6.18 5.40
N ALA A 274 -1.71 6.93 5.89
CA ALA A 274 -1.52 8.36 6.13
C ALA A 274 -0.41 8.58 7.19
N PRO A 275 0.35 9.71 7.09
CA PRO A 275 0.30 10.76 6.09
C PRO A 275 0.95 10.34 4.75
N TYR A 276 0.63 11.05 3.67
CA TYR A 276 1.03 10.75 2.30
C TYR A 276 2.21 11.61 1.83
N GLY A 277 2.83 11.17 0.71
CA GLY A 277 4.01 11.82 0.15
C GLY A 277 5.31 11.20 0.67
N HIS A 278 6.41 11.51 -0.01
CA HIS A 278 7.73 10.91 0.29
C HIS A 278 8.29 11.37 1.65
N HIS A 279 7.85 12.54 2.11
CA HIS A 279 8.19 13.13 3.40
C HIS A 279 7.00 13.13 4.38
N GLY A 280 5.87 12.49 4.02
CA GLY A 280 4.65 12.49 4.83
C GLY A 280 4.01 13.88 4.95
N GLU A 281 4.17 14.73 3.96
CA GLU A 281 3.78 16.14 3.97
C GLU A 281 2.29 16.38 3.77
N ILE A 282 1.53 15.35 3.34
CA ILE A 282 0.11 15.47 3.02
C ILE A 282 -0.73 14.61 3.98
N ALA A 283 -1.62 15.24 4.72
CA ALA A 283 -2.33 14.57 5.81
C ALA A 283 -3.48 13.65 5.32
N THR A 284 -4.19 14.02 4.25
CA THR A 284 -5.41 13.33 3.83
C THR A 284 -5.41 12.97 2.34
N LEU A 285 -6.20 11.96 1.94
CA LEU A 285 -6.41 11.63 0.51
C LEU A 285 -7.08 12.78 -0.23
N ALA A 286 -7.97 13.53 0.41
CA ALA A 286 -8.58 14.71 -0.18
C ALA A 286 -7.52 15.76 -0.55
N ASP A 287 -6.53 15.97 0.32
CA ASP A 287 -5.41 16.88 0.06
C ASP A 287 -4.51 16.38 -1.08
N VAL A 288 -4.28 15.05 -1.19
CA VAL A 288 -3.56 14.45 -2.32
C VAL A 288 -4.29 14.73 -3.64
N VAL A 289 -5.60 14.47 -3.68
CA VAL A 289 -6.42 14.71 -4.88
C VAL A 289 -6.46 16.18 -5.24
N ARG A 290 -6.59 17.07 -4.25
CA ARG A 290 -6.54 18.52 -4.43
C ARG A 290 -5.20 18.96 -5.00
N HIS A 291 -4.08 18.46 -4.49
CA HIS A 291 -2.75 18.76 -5.02
C HIS A 291 -2.66 18.43 -6.51
N TYR A 292 -3.06 17.23 -6.93
CA TYR A 292 -3.06 16.87 -8.35
C TYR A 292 -4.06 17.68 -9.18
N SER A 293 -5.17 18.13 -8.58
CA SER A 293 -6.17 18.95 -9.27
C SER A 293 -5.67 20.37 -9.53
N GLU A 294 -4.99 20.99 -8.57
CA GLU A 294 -4.71 22.44 -8.57
C GLU A 294 -3.28 22.75 -9.00
N THR A 295 -2.31 22.05 -8.45
CA THR A 295 -0.91 22.40 -8.58
C THR A 295 -0.15 21.42 -9.46
N ALA A 296 -0.15 20.14 -9.07
CA ALA A 296 0.66 19.11 -9.71
C ALA A 296 2.08 19.59 -10.04
N GLY A 297 2.84 18.83 -10.78
CA GLY A 297 4.22 19.24 -11.15
C GLY A 297 5.00 18.03 -11.65
N GLY A 298 6.27 18.22 -11.97
CA GLY A 298 7.07 17.18 -12.57
C GLY A 298 6.49 16.73 -13.91
N GLU A 299 6.09 15.46 -13.99
CA GLU A 299 5.48 14.85 -15.17
C GLU A 299 3.94 15.02 -15.22
N VAL A 300 3.33 15.54 -14.14
CA VAL A 300 1.87 15.63 -14.00
C VAL A 300 1.40 17.07 -14.18
N LYS A 301 0.43 17.27 -15.07
CA LYS A 301 -0.26 18.56 -15.26
C LYS A 301 -1.44 18.68 -14.31
N PRO A 302 -1.82 19.91 -13.87
CA PRO A 302 -3.00 20.11 -13.05
C PRO A 302 -4.26 19.55 -13.72
N LEU A 303 -4.99 18.68 -13.03
CA LEU A 303 -6.14 17.95 -13.58
C LEU A 303 -7.41 18.81 -13.66
N ARG A 304 -7.48 19.92 -12.90
CA ARG A 304 -8.60 20.87 -12.85
C ARG A 304 -9.95 20.17 -12.60
N LEU A 305 -9.98 19.29 -11.60
CA LEU A 305 -11.20 18.60 -11.20
C LEU A 305 -12.12 19.54 -10.41
N SER A 306 -13.41 19.46 -10.67
CA SER A 306 -14.43 20.12 -9.83
C SER A 306 -14.43 19.51 -8.41
N ALA A 307 -15.01 20.20 -7.44
CA ALA A 307 -15.14 19.69 -6.08
C ALA A 307 -15.88 18.34 -6.01
N ALA A 308 -16.91 18.15 -6.84
CA ALA A 308 -17.63 16.88 -6.95
C ALA A 308 -16.75 15.76 -7.51
N GLU A 309 -15.99 16.02 -8.57
CA GLU A 309 -15.05 15.06 -9.16
C GLU A 309 -13.94 14.70 -8.18
N GLN A 310 -13.43 15.67 -7.42
CA GLN A 310 -12.44 15.39 -6.36
C GLN A 310 -13.01 14.46 -5.29
N SER A 311 -14.24 14.71 -4.84
CA SER A 311 -14.94 13.86 -3.88
C SER A 311 -15.15 12.44 -4.41
N ASP A 312 -15.64 12.29 -5.64
CA ASP A 312 -15.86 11.00 -6.27
C ASP A 312 -14.54 10.20 -6.41
N LEU A 313 -13.44 10.88 -6.77
CA LEU A 313 -12.11 10.25 -6.88
C LEU A 313 -11.61 9.78 -5.51
N VAL A 314 -11.84 10.54 -4.42
CA VAL A 314 -11.51 10.12 -3.06
C VAL A 314 -12.30 8.87 -2.68
N VAL A 315 -13.62 8.84 -2.93
CA VAL A 315 -14.46 7.65 -2.65
C VAL A 315 -13.98 6.42 -3.43
N PHE A 316 -13.52 6.60 -4.66
CA PHE A 316 -12.89 5.52 -5.42
C PHE A 316 -11.60 5.04 -4.75
N LEU A 317 -10.68 5.95 -4.38
CA LEU A 317 -9.43 5.61 -3.70
C LEU A 317 -9.66 4.89 -2.36
N GLU A 318 -10.70 5.27 -1.63
CA GLU A 318 -11.13 4.56 -0.42
C GLU A 318 -11.59 3.13 -0.73
N SER A 319 -12.26 2.92 -1.86
CA SER A 319 -12.80 1.61 -2.26
C SER A 319 -11.74 0.56 -2.62
N ILE A 320 -10.48 0.98 -2.86
CA ILE A 320 -9.32 0.08 -3.03
C ILE A 320 -8.61 -0.22 -1.71
N SER A 321 -9.30 0.04 -0.59
CA SER A 321 -8.86 -0.29 0.76
C SER A 321 -9.86 -1.19 1.47
N THR A 322 -9.39 -1.91 2.49
CA THR A 322 -10.21 -2.59 3.50
C THR A 322 -9.52 -2.47 4.85
N PHE A 323 -10.28 -2.48 5.94
CA PHE A 323 -9.74 -2.40 7.30
C PHE A 323 -9.27 -3.75 7.85
N ASN A 324 -9.35 -4.82 7.06
CA ASN A 324 -8.91 -6.14 7.48
C ASN A 324 -7.44 -6.35 7.10
N ASN A 325 -6.54 -6.32 8.09
CA ASN A 325 -5.18 -6.83 7.93
C ASN A 325 -5.18 -8.30 8.38
N PRO A 326 -5.05 -9.27 7.46
CA PRO A 326 -5.11 -10.69 7.79
C PRO A 326 -3.86 -11.21 8.52
N TRP A 327 -2.76 -10.45 8.54
CA TRP A 327 -1.53 -10.91 9.14
C TRP A 327 -1.67 -11.13 10.65
N ARG A 328 -1.14 -12.24 11.12
CA ARG A 328 -1.02 -12.57 12.54
C ARG A 328 0.32 -13.24 12.74
N PRO A 329 1.01 -12.97 13.90
CA PRO A 329 2.22 -13.68 14.24
C PRO A 329 1.93 -15.17 14.40
N GLU A 330 2.82 -16.01 13.89
CA GLU A 330 2.75 -17.45 14.12
C GLU A 330 3.40 -17.81 15.48
N ASP A 331 2.84 -18.84 16.14
CA ASP A 331 3.58 -19.48 17.25
C ASP A 331 4.64 -20.39 16.64
N LEU A 332 5.85 -19.86 16.56
CA LEU A 332 6.95 -20.53 15.89
C LEU A 332 7.51 -21.75 16.66
N GLY A 333 7.08 -21.96 17.91
CA GLY A 333 7.57 -23.05 18.76
C GLY A 333 9.09 -23.05 18.94
N ARG A 334 9.64 -24.15 19.43
CA ARG A 334 11.10 -24.34 19.52
C ARG A 334 11.63 -25.02 18.26
N CYS A 335 12.81 -24.58 17.80
CA CYS A 335 13.56 -25.28 16.77
C CYS A 335 14.40 -26.40 17.43
N PHE A 336 14.30 -27.61 16.89
CA PHE A 336 15.06 -28.81 17.33
C PHE A 336 15.82 -29.41 16.14
#